data_324ce77d590a56711c8fa6c39ca308eb
#
_entry.id   324ce77d590a56711c8fa6c39ca308eb
#
_cell.length_a   1.000
_cell.length_b   1.000
_cell.length_c   1.000
_cell.angle_alpha   90.00
_cell.angle_beta   90.00
_cell.angle_gamma   90.00
#
_symmetry.space_group_name_H-M   'P 1'
#
loop_
_entity.id
_entity.type
_entity.pdbx_description
1 polymer ?
#
loop_
_entity_poly.entity_id
_entity_poly.type
_entity_poly.pdbx_seq_one_letter_code
_entity_poly.pdbx_strand_id
1 'polypeptide(L)'
;KLRFRDLELVKEELQFFLDHNVPQVKFVDRTFNCKHDHAMAIWKYLIAHDNGITNFHFEVAADLLNEEEIALIRTMRPGMIQLEIGVQSTNPDTIREIHRKMDFAQVSETRVQEGHNVHQHLDLIAGLPYEDYDSFGKSFCDVYRLRPQQLQLGFLKVLKGSFMYQAAPEYGCVCQSREPYE
;
A
#
# COMPACT_ATOMS: atom_id res chain seq x y z
N LYS A 1 -2.68 -14.45 -12.88
CA LYS A 1 -1.74 -14.09 -13.97
C LYS A 1 -1.69 -12.56 -14.02
N LEU A 2 -0.51 -11.97 -13.83
CA LEU A 2 -0.31 -10.53 -13.97
C LEU A 2 -0.52 -10.09 -15.42
N ARG A 3 -1.13 -8.92 -15.59
CA ARG A 3 -1.34 -8.27 -16.90
C ARG A 3 -0.91 -6.82 -16.75
N PHE A 4 -0.15 -6.34 -17.70
CA PHE A 4 0.28 -4.94 -17.75
C PHE A 4 -0.32 -4.30 -18.99
N ARG A 5 -0.78 -3.07 -18.83
CA ARG A 5 -1.22 -2.26 -19.97
C ARG A 5 0.00 -1.72 -20.73
N ASP A 6 -0.22 -1.40 -21.98
CA ASP A 6 0.78 -0.73 -22.79
C ASP A 6 1.17 0.62 -22.16
N LEU A 7 2.48 0.90 -22.08
CA LEU A 7 2.99 2.11 -21.42
C LEU A 7 2.60 3.40 -22.12
N GLU A 8 2.51 3.40 -23.45
CA GLU A 8 2.13 4.60 -24.19
C GLU A 8 0.68 4.97 -23.94
N LEU A 9 -0.23 3.96 -23.91
CA LEU A 9 -1.62 4.19 -23.53
C LEU A 9 -1.76 4.70 -22.09
N VAL A 10 -0.97 4.16 -21.16
CA VAL A 10 -0.96 4.65 -19.76
C VAL A 10 -0.50 6.09 -19.70
N LYS A 11 0.54 6.47 -20.43
CA LYS A 11 1.05 7.84 -20.48
C LYS A 11 0.02 8.81 -21.06
N GLU A 12 -0.68 8.43 -22.13
CA GLU A 12 -1.75 9.24 -22.72
C GLU A 12 -2.88 9.50 -21.71
N GLU A 13 -3.30 8.47 -20.95
CA GLU A 13 -4.32 8.62 -19.91
C GLU A 13 -3.83 9.51 -18.77
N LEU A 14 -2.58 9.36 -18.34
CA LEU A 14 -1.99 10.19 -17.30
C LEU A 14 -1.88 11.65 -17.75
N GLN A 15 -1.48 11.89 -18.99
CA GLN A 15 -1.43 13.23 -19.57
C GLN A 15 -2.80 13.90 -19.57
N PHE A 16 -3.85 13.14 -19.91
CA PHE A 16 -5.22 13.66 -19.85
C PHE A 16 -5.57 14.18 -18.45
N PHE A 17 -5.24 13.44 -17.38
CA PHE A 17 -5.50 13.90 -16.01
C PHE A 17 -4.67 15.11 -15.63
N LEU A 18 -3.41 15.16 -16.05
CA LEU A 18 -2.51 16.30 -15.82
C LEU A 18 -3.00 17.57 -16.52
N ASP A 19 -3.41 17.47 -17.79
CA ASP A 19 -3.91 18.58 -18.59
C ASP A 19 -5.23 19.16 -18.03
N HIS A 20 -6.04 18.31 -17.38
CA HIS A 20 -7.30 18.73 -16.77
C HIS A 20 -7.15 19.12 -15.29
N ASN A 21 -5.94 19.17 -14.75
CA ASN A 21 -5.65 19.51 -13.36
C ASN A 21 -6.48 18.69 -12.37
N VAL A 22 -6.64 17.41 -12.63
CA VAL A 22 -7.39 16.50 -11.76
C VAL A 22 -6.69 16.45 -10.40
N PRO A 23 -7.36 16.77 -9.27
CA PRO A 23 -6.68 16.91 -7.98
C PRO A 23 -6.04 15.60 -7.49
N GLN A 24 -6.69 14.46 -7.74
CA GLN A 24 -6.20 13.16 -7.32
C GLN A 24 -6.55 12.07 -8.33
N VAL A 25 -5.58 11.22 -8.62
CA VAL A 25 -5.72 10.01 -9.45
C VAL A 25 -5.30 8.81 -8.63
N LYS A 26 -6.19 7.86 -8.40
CA LYS A 26 -5.87 6.61 -7.70
C LYS A 26 -5.67 5.48 -8.70
N PHE A 27 -4.50 4.84 -8.63
CA PHE A 27 -4.25 3.57 -9.30
C PHE A 27 -4.97 2.45 -8.54
N VAL A 28 -5.62 1.55 -9.28
CA VAL A 28 -6.40 0.45 -8.70
C VAL A 28 -5.61 -0.87 -8.65
N ASP A 29 -4.32 -0.82 -8.90
CA ASP A 29 -3.42 -1.95 -8.78
C ASP A 29 -3.23 -2.32 -7.31
N ARG A 30 -3.33 -3.61 -6.96
CA ARG A 30 -3.09 -4.08 -5.59
C ARG A 30 -1.62 -4.06 -5.19
N THR A 31 -0.72 -4.03 -6.17
CA THR A 31 0.73 -3.93 -5.98
C THR A 31 1.31 -3.30 -7.22
N PHE A 32 1.35 -1.99 -7.25
CA PHE A 32 1.78 -1.21 -8.40
C PHE A 32 3.23 -1.52 -8.81
N ASN A 33 4.12 -1.66 -7.83
CA ASN A 33 5.54 -1.91 -8.05
C ASN A 33 5.92 -3.39 -8.23
N CYS A 34 4.96 -4.26 -8.57
CA CYS A 34 5.23 -5.68 -8.83
C CYS A 34 6.08 -5.93 -10.09
N LYS A 35 6.27 -4.92 -10.95
CA LYS A 35 7.19 -4.91 -12.09
C LYS A 35 7.97 -3.60 -12.11
N HIS A 36 9.21 -3.68 -11.69
CA HIS A 36 10.12 -2.55 -11.51
C HIS A 36 10.15 -1.60 -12.73
N ASP A 37 10.49 -2.12 -13.93
CA ASP A 37 10.63 -1.29 -15.14
C ASP A 37 9.34 -0.52 -15.48
N HIS A 38 8.18 -1.15 -15.23
CA HIS A 38 6.88 -0.53 -15.50
C HIS A 38 6.59 0.60 -14.52
N ALA A 39 6.82 0.37 -13.22
CA ALA A 39 6.67 1.39 -12.19
C ALA A 39 7.60 2.58 -12.42
N MET A 40 8.89 2.30 -12.67
CA MET A 40 9.90 3.33 -12.96
C MET A 40 9.56 4.17 -14.18
N ALA A 41 9.05 3.54 -15.26
CA ALA A 41 8.66 4.28 -16.46
C ALA A 41 7.50 5.24 -16.18
N ILE A 42 6.50 4.82 -15.41
CA ILE A 42 5.37 5.66 -15.03
C ILE A 42 5.82 6.79 -14.09
N TRP A 43 6.57 6.51 -13.04
CA TRP A 43 7.05 7.54 -12.11
C TRP A 43 7.96 8.56 -12.79
N LYS A 44 8.87 8.14 -13.67
CA LYS A 44 9.70 9.05 -14.47
C LYS A 44 8.85 9.95 -15.38
N TYR A 45 7.81 9.39 -15.99
CA TYR A 45 6.87 10.16 -16.80
C TYR A 45 6.15 11.23 -15.98
N LEU A 46 5.61 10.85 -14.81
CA LEU A 46 4.91 11.78 -13.93
C LEU A 46 5.80 12.91 -13.43
N ILE A 47 7.07 12.62 -13.08
CA ILE A 47 8.06 13.65 -12.70
C ILE A 47 8.29 14.63 -13.85
N ALA A 48 8.45 14.13 -15.08
CA ALA A 48 8.76 14.96 -16.24
C ALA A 48 7.59 15.86 -16.67
N HIS A 49 6.34 15.48 -16.33
CA HIS A 49 5.12 16.18 -16.77
C HIS A 49 4.31 16.74 -15.59
N ASP A 50 4.91 16.82 -14.40
CA ASP A 50 4.20 17.30 -13.22
C ASP A 50 3.60 18.70 -13.41
N ASN A 51 2.30 18.80 -13.16
CA ASN A 51 1.55 20.07 -13.24
C ASN A 51 1.51 20.86 -11.92
N GLY A 52 2.18 20.37 -10.87
CA GLY A 52 2.19 20.98 -9.54
C GLY A 52 0.88 20.83 -8.74
N ILE A 53 -0.14 20.17 -9.27
CA ILE A 53 -1.48 20.06 -8.69
C ILE A 53 -1.84 18.61 -8.39
N THR A 54 -1.76 17.73 -9.39
CA THR A 54 -2.26 16.36 -9.33
C THR A 54 -1.47 15.51 -8.32
N ASN A 55 -2.20 14.83 -7.44
CA ASN A 55 -1.67 13.78 -6.56
C ASN A 55 -1.96 12.40 -7.15
N PHE A 56 -0.98 11.52 -7.17
CA PHE A 56 -1.12 10.15 -7.64
C PHE A 56 -1.00 9.18 -6.47
N HIS A 57 -2.03 8.37 -6.27
CA HIS A 57 -2.13 7.40 -5.17
C HIS A 57 -1.84 5.99 -5.68
N PHE A 58 -0.84 5.32 -5.10
CA PHE A 58 -0.40 3.98 -5.45
C PHE A 58 -0.48 3.04 -4.25
N GLU A 59 -1.00 1.83 -4.45
CA GLU A 59 -0.81 0.72 -3.52
C GLU A 59 0.50 0.00 -3.86
N VAL A 60 1.45 -0.03 -2.94
CA VAL A 60 2.78 -0.60 -3.15
C VAL A 60 3.12 -1.65 -2.09
N ALA A 61 3.95 -2.61 -2.48
CA ALA A 61 4.60 -3.53 -1.55
C ALA A 61 5.97 -2.95 -1.16
N ALA A 62 6.18 -2.69 0.12
CA ALA A 62 7.42 -2.06 0.60
C ALA A 62 8.64 -2.95 0.39
N ASP A 63 8.47 -4.28 0.51
CA ASP A 63 9.50 -5.28 0.30
C ASP A 63 9.98 -5.40 -1.17
N LEU A 64 9.23 -4.82 -2.10
CA LEU A 64 9.58 -4.77 -3.52
C LEU A 64 10.26 -3.44 -3.92
N LEU A 65 10.24 -2.41 -3.05
CA LEU A 65 10.91 -1.15 -3.32
C LEU A 65 12.42 -1.33 -3.21
N ASN A 66 13.12 -1.01 -4.28
CA ASN A 66 14.58 -1.03 -4.31
C ASN A 66 15.17 0.39 -4.18
N GLU A 67 16.50 0.47 -4.05
CA GLU A 67 17.21 1.74 -3.88
C GLU A 67 16.99 2.72 -5.05
N GLU A 68 16.87 2.21 -6.29
CA GLU A 68 16.65 3.06 -7.48
C GLU A 68 15.23 3.68 -7.44
N GLU A 69 14.22 2.90 -7.08
CA GLU A 69 12.85 3.39 -6.92
C GLU A 69 12.75 4.41 -5.79
N ILE A 70 13.37 4.13 -4.65
CA ILE A 70 13.41 5.04 -3.50
C ILE A 70 14.12 6.34 -3.86
N ALA A 71 15.27 6.27 -4.54
CA ALA A 71 16.00 7.44 -4.99
C ALA A 71 15.16 8.29 -5.95
N LEU A 72 14.44 7.67 -6.88
CA LEU A 72 13.55 8.38 -7.81
C LEU A 72 12.38 9.05 -7.05
N ILE A 73 11.73 8.34 -6.14
CA ILE A 73 10.62 8.85 -5.33
C ILE A 73 11.05 10.07 -4.51
N ARG A 74 12.27 10.08 -3.98
CA ARG A 74 12.83 11.22 -3.23
C ARG A 74 12.98 12.50 -4.08
N THR A 75 13.03 12.40 -5.40
CA THR A 75 13.09 13.57 -6.30
C THR A 75 11.75 14.21 -6.57
N MET A 76 10.66 13.56 -6.20
CA MET A 76 9.30 14.05 -6.43
C MET A 76 8.99 15.25 -5.53
N ARG A 77 8.16 16.19 -6.03
CA ARG A 77 7.71 17.30 -5.17
C ARG A 77 6.82 16.81 -4.01
N PRO A 78 6.75 17.55 -2.90
CA PRO A 78 5.78 17.27 -1.84
C PRO A 78 4.34 17.26 -2.37
N GLY A 79 3.58 16.23 -2.00
CA GLY A 79 2.19 16.07 -2.41
C GLY A 79 1.97 15.50 -3.82
N MET A 80 3.05 15.17 -4.57
CA MET A 80 2.92 14.55 -5.89
C MET A 80 2.39 13.12 -5.81
N ILE A 81 2.87 12.34 -4.84
CA ILE A 81 2.42 10.96 -4.66
C ILE A 81 1.98 10.67 -3.23
N GLN A 82 1.09 9.71 -3.14
CA GLN A 82 0.71 9.02 -1.91
C GLN A 82 0.98 7.52 -2.09
N LEU A 83 1.65 6.91 -1.12
CA LEU A 83 1.91 5.48 -1.09
C LEU A 83 1.07 4.82 0.01
N GLU A 84 0.20 3.91 -0.38
CA GLU A 84 -0.55 3.03 0.52
C GLU A 84 0.20 1.71 0.65
N ILE A 85 0.60 1.39 1.87
CA ILE A 85 1.42 0.23 2.20
C ILE A 85 0.67 -0.63 3.22
N GLY A 86 0.22 -1.79 2.78
CA GLY A 86 -0.45 -2.73 3.65
C GLY A 86 0.54 -3.46 4.56
N VAL A 87 0.76 -2.97 5.76
CA VAL A 87 1.57 -3.66 6.79
C VAL A 87 0.82 -4.87 7.34
N GLN A 88 -0.46 -4.72 7.60
CA GLN A 88 -1.42 -5.68 8.13
C GLN A 88 -1.17 -6.03 9.59
N SER A 89 0.02 -6.49 9.96
CA SER A 89 0.48 -6.83 11.30
C SER A 89 2.02 -6.77 11.37
N THR A 90 2.59 -6.62 12.55
CA THR A 90 4.04 -6.81 12.80
C THR A 90 4.34 -8.14 13.50
N ASN A 91 3.29 -8.93 13.79
CA ASN A 91 3.45 -10.26 14.40
C ASN A 91 3.96 -11.27 13.35
N PRO A 92 5.16 -11.88 13.55
CA PRO A 92 5.74 -12.78 12.56
C PRO A 92 4.91 -14.04 12.31
N ASP A 93 4.20 -14.54 13.32
CA ASP A 93 3.36 -15.73 13.19
C ASP A 93 2.12 -15.42 12.35
N THR A 94 1.49 -14.28 12.59
CA THR A 94 0.38 -13.76 11.79
C THR A 94 0.79 -13.56 10.34
N ILE A 95 1.92 -12.88 10.09
CA ILE A 95 2.41 -12.60 8.73
C ILE A 95 2.71 -13.89 7.97
N ARG A 96 3.29 -14.89 8.64
CA ARG A 96 3.54 -16.21 8.06
C ARG A 96 2.25 -16.93 7.69
N GLU A 97 1.26 -16.90 8.58
CA GLU A 97 -0.01 -17.59 8.41
C GLU A 97 -0.86 -17.01 7.27
N ILE A 98 -0.88 -15.71 7.11
CA ILE A 98 -1.57 -15.05 5.98
C ILE A 98 -0.78 -15.08 4.68
N HIS A 99 0.31 -15.87 4.63
CA HIS A 99 1.16 -16.06 3.46
C HIS A 99 1.74 -14.76 2.89
N ARG A 100 2.03 -13.76 3.74
CA ARG A 100 2.70 -12.54 3.31
C ARG A 100 4.21 -12.63 3.53
N LYS A 101 4.93 -12.04 2.61
CA LYS A 101 6.34 -11.73 2.77
C LYS A 101 6.41 -10.24 3.11
N MET A 102 6.70 -9.94 4.36
CA MET A 102 6.89 -8.56 4.77
C MET A 102 8.00 -8.53 5.82
N ASP A 103 9.00 -7.73 5.57
CA ASP A 103 9.99 -7.36 6.56
C ASP A 103 9.65 -5.97 7.10
N PHE A 104 9.16 -5.92 8.35
CA PHE A 104 8.82 -4.65 9.00
C PHE A 104 10.06 -3.77 9.19
N ALA A 105 11.25 -4.37 9.39
CA ALA A 105 12.50 -3.62 9.44
C ALA A 105 12.74 -2.91 8.11
N GLN A 106 12.51 -3.57 6.98
CA GLN A 106 12.61 -2.96 5.66
C GLN A 106 11.57 -1.86 5.45
N VAL A 107 10.32 -2.03 5.92
CA VAL A 107 9.32 -0.95 5.90
C VAL A 107 9.79 0.25 6.71
N SER A 108 10.45 0.03 7.84
CA SER A 108 11.00 1.10 8.67
C SER A 108 12.24 1.75 8.06
N GLU A 109 13.07 0.99 7.34
CA GLU A 109 14.27 1.47 6.64
C GLU A 109 13.92 2.15 5.31
N THR A 110 12.83 1.75 4.67
CA THR A 110 12.28 2.45 3.50
C THR A 110 11.76 3.84 3.88
N ARG A 111 12.47 4.50 4.82
CA ARG A 111 12.17 5.87 5.22
C ARG A 111 12.24 6.81 4.01
N VAL A 112 11.25 6.70 3.14
CA VAL A 112 10.88 7.78 2.23
C VAL A 112 10.61 9.06 3.04
N GLN A 113 10.46 8.91 4.37
CA GLN A 113 10.22 9.99 5.33
C GLN A 113 11.36 11.01 5.47
N GLU A 114 12.60 10.69 5.16
CA GLU A 114 13.70 11.66 5.32
C GLU A 114 13.54 12.90 4.44
N GLY A 115 12.73 12.82 3.37
CA GLY A 115 12.42 13.96 2.50
C GLY A 115 11.09 14.68 2.78
N HIS A 116 10.18 14.14 3.62
CA HIS A 116 8.81 14.66 3.85
C HIS A 116 8.00 14.96 2.58
N ASN A 117 8.38 14.39 1.43
CA ASN A 117 7.78 14.69 0.15
C ASN A 117 6.66 13.72 -0.25
N VAL A 118 6.56 12.56 0.40
CA VAL A 118 5.59 11.51 0.09
C VAL A 118 4.60 11.35 1.24
N HIS A 119 3.31 11.33 0.91
CA HIS A 119 2.28 10.96 1.87
C HIS A 119 2.28 9.44 2.04
N GLN A 120 2.62 8.96 3.24
CA GLN A 120 2.58 7.55 3.59
C GLN A 120 1.27 7.20 4.29
N HIS A 121 0.57 6.23 3.72
CA HIS A 121 -0.63 5.63 4.28
C HIS A 121 -0.31 4.17 4.64
N LEU A 122 -0.32 3.84 5.92
CA LEU A 122 -0.04 2.50 6.42
C LEU A 122 -1.32 1.85 6.94
N ASP A 123 -1.49 0.54 6.64
CA ASP A 123 -2.68 -0.20 7.00
C ASP A 123 -2.37 -1.33 7.97
N LEU A 124 -3.21 -1.46 9.00
CA LEU A 124 -3.26 -2.60 9.90
C LEU A 124 -4.63 -3.27 9.84
N ILE A 125 -4.67 -4.59 10.02
CA ILE A 125 -5.91 -5.37 10.06
C ILE A 125 -6.05 -6.06 11.41
N ALA A 126 -7.09 -5.72 12.16
CA ALA A 126 -7.46 -6.40 13.38
C ALA A 126 -8.24 -7.69 13.08
N GLY A 127 -8.00 -8.73 13.87
CA GLY A 127 -8.69 -10.02 13.75
C GLY A 127 -8.03 -11.01 12.81
N LEU A 128 -6.74 -10.82 12.50
CA LEU A 128 -5.95 -11.79 11.77
C LEU A 128 -5.63 -13.03 12.62
N PRO A 129 -5.36 -14.22 12.01
CA PRO A 129 -4.94 -15.39 12.72
C PRO A 129 -3.69 -15.17 13.59
N TYR A 130 -3.65 -15.82 14.75
CA TYR A 130 -2.55 -15.73 15.73
C TYR A 130 -2.26 -14.33 16.26
N GLU A 131 -3.23 -13.44 16.19
CA GLU A 131 -3.14 -12.08 16.72
C GLU A 131 -4.28 -11.83 17.70
N ASP A 132 -3.93 -11.63 18.98
CA ASP A 132 -4.83 -11.21 20.04
C ASP A 132 -4.78 -9.69 20.23
N TYR A 133 -5.51 -9.19 21.21
CA TYR A 133 -5.55 -7.76 21.53
C TYR A 133 -4.18 -7.17 21.86
N ASP A 134 -3.37 -7.89 22.63
CA ASP A 134 -2.06 -7.41 23.08
C ASP A 134 -1.05 -7.40 21.92
N SER A 135 -1.01 -8.46 21.11
CA SER A 135 -0.15 -8.52 19.92
C SER A 135 -0.55 -7.52 18.85
N PHE A 136 -1.87 -7.29 18.66
CA PHE A 136 -2.34 -6.20 17.79
C PHE A 136 -1.96 -4.82 18.34
N GLY A 137 -2.09 -4.61 19.65
CA GLY A 137 -1.64 -3.39 20.32
C GLY A 137 -0.15 -3.13 20.10
N LYS A 138 0.69 -4.18 20.12
CA LYS A 138 2.11 -4.08 19.77
C LYS A 138 2.28 -3.68 18.31
N SER A 139 1.60 -4.35 17.37
CA SER A 139 1.62 -4.01 15.94
C SER A 139 1.25 -2.56 15.69
N PHE A 140 0.19 -2.09 16.37
CA PHE A 140 -0.20 -0.67 16.33
C PHE A 140 0.92 0.26 16.80
N CYS A 141 1.53 -0.01 17.96
CA CYS A 141 2.60 0.80 18.50
C CYS A 141 3.84 0.82 17.59
N ASP A 142 4.19 -0.31 17.00
CA ASP A 142 5.33 -0.43 16.09
C ASP A 142 5.12 0.44 14.85
N VAL A 143 3.94 0.35 14.22
CA VAL A 143 3.62 1.15 13.03
C VAL A 143 3.42 2.63 13.37
N TYR A 144 2.78 2.95 14.50
CA TYR A 144 2.58 4.33 14.93
C TYR A 144 3.91 5.07 15.17
N ARG A 145 4.94 4.37 15.67
CA ARG A 145 6.30 4.94 15.85
C ARG A 145 6.95 5.37 14.55
N LEU A 146 6.54 4.81 13.40
CA LEU A 146 7.00 5.26 12.09
C LEU A 146 6.45 6.63 11.69
N ARG A 147 5.43 7.14 12.43
CA ARG A 147 4.78 8.43 12.19
C ARG A 147 4.29 8.60 10.74
N PRO A 148 3.48 7.67 10.21
CA PRO A 148 2.88 7.84 8.90
C PRO A 148 1.96 9.06 8.91
N GLN A 149 1.73 9.69 7.76
CA GLN A 149 0.75 10.76 7.62
C GLN A 149 -0.67 10.23 7.80
N GLN A 150 -0.91 8.97 7.44
CA GLN A 150 -2.18 8.30 7.66
C GLN A 150 -1.95 6.87 8.16
N LEU A 151 -2.65 6.49 9.21
CA LEU A 151 -2.71 5.12 9.71
C LEU A 151 -4.15 4.65 9.65
N GLN A 152 -4.40 3.60 8.87
CA GLN A 152 -5.72 2.98 8.75
C GLN A 152 -5.76 1.70 9.58
N LEU A 153 -6.81 1.58 10.40
CA LEU A 153 -7.13 0.36 11.13
C LEU A 153 -8.38 -0.26 10.50
N GLY A 154 -8.22 -1.41 9.88
CA GLY A 154 -9.31 -2.19 9.32
C GLY A 154 -9.61 -3.42 10.17
N PHE A 155 -10.83 -3.96 10.02
CA PHE A 155 -11.15 -5.30 10.50
C PHE A 155 -10.98 -6.32 9.39
N LEU A 156 -10.59 -7.55 9.75
CA LEU A 156 -10.50 -8.64 8.79
C LEU A 156 -11.85 -8.83 8.08
N LYS A 157 -11.81 -8.75 6.76
CA LYS A 157 -12.95 -9.06 5.89
C LYS A 157 -12.73 -10.44 5.28
N VAL A 158 -13.57 -11.39 5.64
CA VAL A 158 -13.52 -12.76 5.13
C VAL A 158 -14.26 -12.81 3.79
N LEU A 159 -13.53 -12.53 2.72
CA LEU A 159 -14.09 -12.44 1.38
C LEU A 159 -14.31 -13.82 0.76
N LYS A 160 -15.47 -14.05 0.14
CA LYS A 160 -15.79 -15.28 -0.59
C LYS A 160 -14.73 -15.59 -1.64
N GLY A 161 -14.27 -16.85 -1.68
CA GLY A 161 -13.22 -17.30 -2.62
C GLY A 161 -11.77 -17.01 -2.18
N SER A 162 -11.55 -16.34 -1.03
CA SER A 162 -10.22 -16.18 -0.45
C SER A 162 -9.80 -17.43 0.36
N PHE A 163 -8.50 -17.58 0.61
CA PHE A 163 -7.98 -18.56 1.55
C PHE A 163 -8.63 -18.40 2.94
N MET A 164 -8.70 -17.18 3.44
CA MET A 164 -9.33 -16.88 4.73
C MET A 164 -10.79 -17.30 4.82
N TYR A 165 -11.54 -17.27 3.71
CA TYR A 165 -12.91 -17.75 3.69
C TYR A 165 -12.99 -19.26 3.92
N GLN A 166 -12.04 -20.01 3.39
CA GLN A 166 -11.99 -21.47 3.56
C GLN A 166 -11.46 -21.84 4.94
N ALA A 167 -10.46 -21.14 5.45
CA ALA A 167 -9.81 -21.40 6.72
C ALA A 167 -10.52 -20.77 7.96
N ALA A 168 -11.48 -19.88 7.74
CA ALA A 168 -12.17 -19.15 8.81
C ALA A 168 -12.69 -20.04 9.96
N PRO A 169 -13.26 -21.24 9.73
CA PRO A 169 -13.69 -22.13 10.81
C PRO A 169 -12.52 -22.64 11.65
N GLU A 170 -11.35 -22.87 11.06
CA GLU A 170 -10.15 -23.37 11.76
C GLU A 170 -9.60 -22.31 12.73
N TYR A 171 -9.74 -21.04 12.40
CA TYR A 171 -9.33 -19.91 13.25
C TYR A 171 -10.44 -19.43 14.20
N GLY A 172 -11.62 -20.10 14.20
CA GLY A 172 -12.75 -19.70 15.04
C GLY A 172 -13.32 -18.33 14.65
N CYS A 173 -13.16 -17.91 13.40
CA CYS A 173 -13.71 -16.65 12.92
C CYS A 173 -15.24 -16.69 12.92
N VAL A 174 -15.85 -15.78 13.64
CA VAL A 174 -17.31 -15.56 13.63
C VAL A 174 -17.60 -14.32 12.82
N CYS A 175 -18.17 -14.52 11.63
CA CYS A 175 -18.57 -13.42 10.76
C CYS A 175 -20.00 -12.97 11.11
N GLN A 176 -20.18 -11.68 11.30
CA GLN A 176 -21.48 -11.08 11.56
C GLN A 176 -21.76 -10.02 10.50
N SER A 177 -22.87 -10.21 9.77
CA SER A 177 -23.40 -9.20 8.87
C SER A 177 -24.21 -8.20 9.68
N ARG A 178 -23.88 -6.92 9.60
CA ARG A 178 -24.65 -5.81 10.19
C ARG A 178 -24.61 -4.63 9.22
N GLU A 179 -25.77 -3.98 9.05
CA GLU A 179 -25.76 -2.72 8.31
C GLU A 179 -24.83 -1.68 8.97
N PRO A 180 -24.07 -0.90 8.19
CA PRO A 180 -23.97 -0.87 6.71
C PRO A 180 -22.94 -1.85 6.13
N TYR A 181 -22.42 -2.79 6.91
CA TYR A 181 -21.42 -3.76 6.49
C TYR A 181 -22.08 -5.11 6.22
N GLU A 182 -22.07 -5.54 4.97
CA GLU A 182 -22.55 -6.85 4.54
C GLU A 182 -21.40 -7.85 4.38
#